data_c3eaabdd4bf298e737de1b461188819d
#
_entry.id   c3eaabdd4bf298e737de1b461188819d
#
_cell.length_a   1.000
_cell.length_b   1.000
_cell.length_c   1.000
_cell.angle_alpha   90.00
_cell.angle_beta   90.00
_cell.angle_gamma   90.00
#
_symmetry.space_group_name_H-M   'P 1'
#
loop_
_entity.id
_entity.type
_entity.pdbx_description
1 polymer ?
#
loop_
_entity_poly.entity_id
_entity_poly.type
_entity_poly.pdbx_seq_one_letter_code
_entity_poly.pdbx_strand_id
1 'polypeptide(L)'
;MKFNEMTYTRPDIDALLARCKELTAKAAAADSGEALVETYYEQSRAFADYTTAANLANIHYTCDTRDAYWKAEQDFFDANGPAVSNASVEISRAFLANPHVDALTEAFGSTCVAGMKNAVLGMDERTVALQQEYNALVSTYQQIYGGALVEFDGRQLTIPQLGPYKESTNAATRRAAYEAEAGYFDAHRAELD
;
A
#
# COMPACT_ATOMS: atom_id res chain seq x y z
N MET A 1 -5.15 -12.04 19.67
CA MET A 1 -6.17 -11.71 18.69
C MET A 1 -5.80 -12.38 17.37
N LYS A 2 -6.71 -13.11 16.76
CA LYS A 2 -6.46 -13.72 15.44
C LYS A 2 -6.83 -12.70 14.35
N PHE A 3 -6.26 -12.82 13.15
CA PHE A 3 -6.50 -11.91 12.04
C PHE A 3 -8.01 -11.74 11.72
N ASN A 4 -8.77 -12.82 11.69
CA ASN A 4 -10.21 -12.80 11.43
C ASN A 4 -11.06 -12.22 12.58
N GLU A 5 -10.46 -11.87 13.71
CA GLU A 5 -11.10 -11.21 14.85
C GLU A 5 -10.80 -9.69 14.88
N MET A 6 -9.95 -9.21 13.96
CA MET A 6 -9.62 -7.79 13.86
C MET A 6 -10.80 -7.02 13.26
N THR A 7 -11.21 -5.95 13.93
CA THR A 7 -12.29 -5.10 13.43
C THR A 7 -11.73 -4.06 12.45
N TYR A 8 -12.31 -4.01 11.25
CA TYR A 8 -12.00 -2.96 10.29
C TYR A 8 -12.90 -1.74 10.54
N THR A 9 -12.30 -0.56 10.52
CA THR A 9 -13.00 0.72 10.51
C THR A 9 -12.32 1.61 9.49
N ARG A 10 -13.09 2.15 8.53
CA ARG A 10 -12.58 3.09 7.54
C ARG A 10 -12.11 4.36 8.24
N PRO A 11 -10.86 4.81 8.04
CA PRO A 11 -10.34 6.00 8.70
C PRO A 11 -10.96 7.30 8.13
N ASP A 12 -11.07 8.31 8.99
CA ASP A 12 -11.39 9.68 8.60
C ASP A 12 -10.12 10.36 8.07
N ILE A 13 -10.03 10.50 6.76
CA ILE A 13 -8.85 11.07 6.09
C ILE A 13 -8.71 12.57 6.39
N ASP A 14 -9.83 13.31 6.41
CA ASP A 14 -9.79 14.75 6.67
C ASP A 14 -9.30 15.04 8.09
N ALA A 15 -9.77 14.28 9.08
CA ALA A 15 -9.27 14.36 10.44
C ALA A 15 -7.78 14.00 10.56
N LEU A 16 -7.33 12.96 9.84
CA LEU A 16 -5.92 12.57 9.80
C LEU A 16 -5.05 13.67 9.18
N LEU A 17 -5.47 14.23 8.04
CA LEU A 17 -4.73 15.31 7.37
C LEU A 17 -4.69 16.59 8.22
N ALA A 18 -5.77 16.92 8.95
CA ALA A 18 -5.77 18.01 9.91
C ALA A 18 -4.76 17.75 11.03
N ARG A 19 -4.73 16.53 11.58
CA ARG A 19 -3.75 16.12 12.59
C ARG A 19 -2.31 16.19 12.07
N CYS A 20 -2.06 15.82 10.81
CA CYS A 20 -0.75 15.97 10.19
C CYS A 20 -0.27 17.43 10.15
N LYS A 21 -1.15 18.39 9.83
CA LYS A 21 -0.82 19.82 9.87
C LYS A 21 -0.43 20.29 11.27
N GLU A 22 -1.18 19.86 12.30
CA GLU A 22 -0.83 20.15 13.70
C GLU A 22 0.53 19.57 14.07
N LEU A 23 0.81 18.33 13.70
CA LEU A 23 2.08 17.66 13.96
C LEU A 23 3.24 18.33 13.23
N THR A 24 3.04 18.78 12.00
CA THR A 24 4.04 19.56 11.24
C THR A 24 4.38 20.85 11.98
N ALA A 25 3.38 21.60 12.42
CA ALA A 25 3.60 22.84 13.19
C ALA A 25 4.29 22.55 14.54
N LYS A 26 3.90 21.48 15.22
CA LYS A 26 4.49 21.06 16.50
C LYS A 26 5.95 20.64 16.34
N ALA A 27 6.28 19.86 15.28
CA ALA A 27 7.66 19.47 15.00
C ALA A 27 8.54 20.68 14.66
N ALA A 28 8.02 21.66 13.92
CA ALA A 28 8.74 22.87 13.59
C ALA A 28 8.98 23.78 14.83
N ALA A 29 8.04 23.80 15.77
CA ALA A 29 8.09 24.63 16.98
C ALA A 29 8.77 23.95 18.17
N ALA A 30 9.17 22.67 18.07
CA ALA A 30 9.82 21.97 19.17
C ALA A 30 11.14 22.66 19.56
N ASP A 31 11.24 23.04 20.84
CA ASP A 31 12.34 23.81 21.40
C ASP A 31 13.38 22.95 22.17
N SER A 32 13.18 21.64 22.17
CA SER A 32 14.07 20.67 22.80
C SER A 32 14.03 19.31 22.08
N GLY A 33 15.09 18.51 22.27
CA GLY A 33 15.14 17.13 21.75
C GLY A 33 14.01 16.25 22.31
N GLU A 34 13.67 16.41 23.58
CA GLU A 34 12.58 15.67 24.22
C GLU A 34 11.21 16.00 23.60
N ALA A 35 10.93 17.29 23.35
CA ALA A 35 9.69 17.72 22.70
C ALA A 35 9.61 17.19 21.25
N LEU A 36 10.73 17.14 20.54
CA LEU A 36 10.79 16.60 19.18
C LEU A 36 10.55 15.08 19.16
N VAL A 37 11.15 14.33 20.08
CA VAL A 37 10.95 12.89 20.24
C VAL A 37 9.50 12.57 20.60
N GLU A 38 8.88 13.32 21.53
CA GLU A 38 7.46 13.11 21.86
C GLU A 38 6.56 13.40 20.66
N THR A 39 6.85 14.44 19.87
CA THR A 39 6.11 14.74 18.65
C THR A 39 6.20 13.57 17.64
N TYR A 40 7.34 12.91 17.54
CA TYR A 40 7.49 11.71 16.71
C TYR A 40 6.64 10.52 17.20
N TYR A 41 6.56 10.30 18.53
CA TYR A 41 5.65 9.31 19.09
C TYR A 41 4.19 9.65 18.82
N GLU A 42 3.81 10.94 18.89
CA GLU A 42 2.46 11.39 18.55
C GLU A 42 2.13 11.11 17.07
N GLN A 43 3.08 11.37 16.16
CA GLN A 43 2.93 10.99 14.75
C GLN A 43 2.70 9.48 14.60
N SER A 44 3.53 8.66 15.23
CA SER A 44 3.40 7.21 15.16
C SER A 44 2.03 6.73 15.64
N ARG A 45 1.52 7.31 16.73
CA ARG A 45 0.18 7.01 17.24
C ARG A 45 -0.94 7.46 16.29
N ALA A 46 -0.80 8.66 15.70
CA ALA A 46 -1.80 9.19 14.76
C ALA A 46 -1.94 8.35 13.49
N PHE A 47 -0.85 7.73 13.02
CA PHE A 47 -0.88 6.88 11.83
C PHE A 47 -1.21 5.41 12.10
N ALA A 48 -1.22 4.95 13.36
CA ALA A 48 -1.39 3.54 13.71
C ALA A 48 -2.71 2.96 13.19
N ASP A 49 -3.83 3.64 13.43
CA ASP A 49 -5.16 3.17 13.00
C ASP A 49 -5.30 3.20 11.49
N TYR A 50 -4.82 4.26 10.83
CA TYR A 50 -4.79 4.35 9.36
C TYR A 50 -3.99 3.20 8.74
N THR A 51 -2.78 2.96 9.23
CA THR A 51 -1.91 1.89 8.73
C THR A 51 -2.53 0.52 8.93
N THR A 52 -3.14 0.29 10.10
CA THR A 52 -3.85 -0.97 10.40
C THR A 52 -5.02 -1.17 9.44
N ALA A 53 -5.85 -0.15 9.24
CA ALA A 53 -7.00 -0.23 8.34
C ALA A 53 -6.57 -0.45 6.88
N ALA A 54 -5.53 0.25 6.41
CA ALA A 54 -4.99 0.07 5.06
C ALA A 54 -4.48 -1.35 4.83
N ASN A 55 -3.75 -1.90 5.80
CA ASN A 55 -3.25 -3.28 5.73
C ASN A 55 -4.40 -4.30 5.73
N LEU A 56 -5.42 -4.12 6.57
CA LEU A 56 -6.60 -5.01 6.60
C LEU A 56 -7.34 -4.98 5.26
N ALA A 57 -7.60 -3.80 4.70
CA ALA A 57 -8.26 -3.66 3.41
C ALA A 57 -7.46 -4.37 2.30
N ASN A 58 -6.15 -4.12 2.23
CA ASN A 58 -5.26 -4.74 1.24
C ASN A 58 -5.22 -6.27 1.37
N ILE A 59 -5.07 -6.81 2.58
CA ILE A 59 -5.02 -8.26 2.80
C ILE A 59 -6.34 -8.92 2.38
N HIS A 60 -7.49 -8.38 2.79
CA HIS A 60 -8.78 -8.93 2.41
C HIS A 60 -9.02 -8.84 0.89
N TYR A 61 -8.70 -7.70 0.28
CA TYR A 61 -8.81 -7.53 -1.17
C TYR A 61 -7.92 -8.53 -1.93
N THR A 62 -6.68 -8.73 -1.51
CA THR A 62 -5.76 -9.66 -2.18
C THR A 62 -6.14 -11.13 -1.96
N CYS A 63 -6.88 -11.46 -0.89
CA CYS A 63 -7.43 -12.81 -0.69
C CYS A 63 -8.58 -13.14 -1.64
N ASP A 64 -9.45 -12.18 -1.95
CA ASP A 64 -10.50 -12.31 -2.99
C ASP A 64 -10.75 -10.95 -3.68
N THR A 65 -10.12 -10.76 -4.83
CA THR A 65 -10.24 -9.53 -5.63
C THR A 65 -11.63 -9.31 -6.24
N ARG A 66 -12.55 -10.28 -6.12
CA ARG A 66 -13.95 -10.20 -6.59
C ARG A 66 -14.91 -9.74 -5.51
N ASP A 67 -14.46 -9.66 -4.25
CA ASP A 67 -15.27 -9.12 -3.16
C ASP A 67 -15.44 -7.60 -3.36
N ALA A 68 -16.67 -7.19 -3.69
CA ALA A 68 -16.99 -5.80 -4.00
C ALA A 68 -16.76 -4.83 -2.83
N TYR A 69 -16.95 -5.31 -1.58
CA TYR A 69 -16.72 -4.50 -0.39
C TYR A 69 -15.23 -4.20 -0.22
N TRP A 70 -14.39 -5.24 -0.22
CA TRP A 70 -12.96 -5.06 -0.04
C TRP A 70 -12.29 -4.37 -1.22
N LYS A 71 -12.84 -4.55 -2.44
CA LYS A 71 -12.44 -3.75 -3.59
C LYS A 71 -12.70 -2.25 -3.37
N ALA A 72 -13.88 -1.88 -2.89
CA ALA A 72 -14.22 -0.49 -2.62
C ALA A 72 -13.35 0.12 -1.49
N GLU A 73 -12.96 -0.69 -0.48
CA GLU A 73 -12.04 -0.25 0.56
C GLU A 73 -10.62 -0.08 0.01
N GLN A 74 -10.14 -0.96 -0.86
CA GLN A 74 -8.84 -0.81 -1.55
C GLN A 74 -8.82 0.46 -2.40
N ASP A 75 -9.86 0.70 -3.22
CA ASP A 75 -9.99 1.90 -4.05
C ASP A 75 -9.97 3.19 -3.20
N PHE A 76 -10.56 3.15 -2.01
CA PHE A 76 -10.51 4.27 -1.07
C PHE A 76 -9.06 4.58 -0.64
N PHE A 77 -8.25 3.57 -0.30
CA PHE A 77 -6.85 3.78 0.08
C PHE A 77 -5.98 4.17 -1.12
N ASP A 78 -6.23 3.62 -2.31
CA ASP A 78 -5.53 3.98 -3.54
C ASP A 78 -5.72 5.48 -3.89
N ALA A 79 -6.94 5.97 -3.70
CA ALA A 79 -7.27 7.38 -3.96
C ALA A 79 -6.70 8.33 -2.90
N ASN A 80 -6.71 7.97 -1.63
CA ASN A 80 -6.38 8.86 -0.52
C ASN A 80 -4.94 8.68 0.00
N GLY A 81 -4.35 7.51 -0.20
CA GLY A 81 -3.00 7.17 0.28
C GLY A 81 -1.92 8.16 -0.13
N PRO A 82 -1.88 8.62 -1.39
CA PRO A 82 -0.90 9.61 -1.83
C PRO A 82 -0.96 10.93 -1.06
N ALA A 83 -2.16 11.43 -0.73
CA ALA A 83 -2.31 12.65 0.06
C ALA A 83 -1.83 12.45 1.51
N VAL A 84 -2.13 11.30 2.11
CA VAL A 84 -1.66 10.94 3.46
C VAL A 84 -0.13 10.77 3.47
N SER A 85 0.43 10.12 2.44
CA SER A 85 1.89 9.98 2.30
C SER A 85 2.57 11.34 2.15
N ASN A 86 2.02 12.24 1.33
CA ASN A 86 2.55 13.60 1.19
C ASN A 86 2.51 14.36 2.52
N ALA A 87 1.41 14.28 3.28
CA ALA A 87 1.31 14.89 4.59
C ALA A 87 2.35 14.35 5.58
N SER A 88 2.64 13.04 5.54
CA SER A 88 3.72 12.42 6.33
C SER A 88 5.12 12.96 5.94
N VAL A 89 5.34 13.19 4.65
CA VAL A 89 6.59 13.79 4.15
C VAL A 89 6.74 15.23 4.64
N GLU A 90 5.67 16.01 4.68
CA GLU A 90 5.74 17.38 5.23
C GLU A 90 6.08 17.40 6.73
N ILE A 91 5.57 16.45 7.52
CA ILE A 91 6.00 16.28 8.91
C ILE A 91 7.50 15.92 8.96
N SER A 92 7.96 15.02 8.08
CA SER A 92 9.37 14.64 8.00
C SER A 92 10.28 15.84 7.65
N ARG A 93 9.83 16.74 6.75
CA ARG A 93 10.54 18.00 6.45
C ARG A 93 10.68 18.87 7.69
N ALA A 94 9.62 18.99 8.49
CA ALA A 94 9.64 19.77 9.72
C ALA A 94 10.61 19.18 10.77
N PHE A 95 10.62 17.85 10.93
CA PHE A 95 11.60 17.17 11.78
C PHE A 95 13.05 17.42 11.32
N LEU A 96 13.32 17.25 10.01
CA LEU A 96 14.67 17.42 9.45
C LEU A 96 15.17 18.88 9.54
N ALA A 97 14.27 19.85 9.51
CA ALA A 97 14.61 21.26 9.61
C ALA A 97 14.81 21.73 11.07
N ASN A 98 14.37 20.93 12.06
CA ASN A 98 14.47 21.30 13.46
C ASN A 98 15.93 21.16 13.96
N PRO A 99 16.49 22.16 14.71
CA PRO A 99 17.86 22.11 15.22
C PRO A 99 18.13 20.95 16.19
N HIS A 100 17.08 20.34 16.76
CA HIS A 100 17.19 19.20 17.68
C HIS A 100 17.03 17.83 16.99
N VAL A 101 17.15 17.74 15.66
CA VAL A 101 16.93 16.50 14.88
C VAL A 101 17.82 15.33 15.33
N ASP A 102 19.01 15.61 15.87
CA ASP A 102 19.92 14.59 16.38
C ASP A 102 19.32 13.76 17.52
N ALA A 103 18.38 14.33 18.31
CA ALA A 103 17.65 13.60 19.34
C ALA A 103 16.84 12.43 18.77
N LEU A 104 16.34 12.55 17.54
CA LEU A 104 15.66 11.44 16.85
C LEU A 104 16.65 10.31 16.49
N THR A 105 17.89 10.66 16.15
CA THR A 105 18.94 9.66 15.91
C THR A 105 19.33 8.94 17.20
N GLU A 106 19.42 9.67 18.30
CA GLU A 106 19.75 9.11 19.62
C GLU A 106 18.64 8.18 20.12
N ALA A 107 17.37 8.57 19.96
CA ALA A 107 16.22 7.82 20.46
C ALA A 107 15.86 6.60 19.57
N PHE A 108 15.97 6.73 18.24
CA PHE A 108 15.44 5.73 17.27
C PHE A 108 16.50 5.16 16.32
N GLY A 109 17.75 5.61 16.42
CA GLY A 109 18.84 5.21 15.53
C GLY A 109 18.88 6.00 14.21
N SER A 110 20.05 5.93 13.54
CA SER A 110 20.32 6.68 12.29
C SER A 110 19.36 6.34 11.14
N THR A 111 18.82 5.13 11.11
CA THR A 111 17.87 4.67 10.09
C THR A 111 16.58 5.49 10.09
N CYS A 112 16.13 5.99 11.25
CA CYS A 112 14.95 6.85 11.37
C CYS A 112 15.13 8.14 10.54
N VAL A 113 16.20 8.89 10.79
CA VAL A 113 16.48 10.15 10.08
C VAL A 113 16.83 9.91 8.61
N ALA A 114 17.55 8.83 8.29
CA ALA A 114 17.81 8.45 6.90
C ALA A 114 16.53 8.13 6.12
N GLY A 115 15.59 7.44 6.75
CA GLY A 115 14.27 7.16 6.19
C GLY A 115 13.47 8.44 5.87
N MET A 116 13.47 9.40 6.79
CA MET A 116 12.85 10.71 6.55
C MET A 116 13.47 11.45 5.37
N LYS A 117 14.82 11.47 5.28
CA LYS A 117 15.55 12.10 4.16
C LYS A 117 15.16 11.45 2.82
N ASN A 118 15.11 10.13 2.76
CA ASN A 118 14.71 9.42 1.56
C ASN A 118 13.25 9.69 1.18
N ALA A 119 12.33 9.73 2.15
CA ALA A 119 10.93 10.05 1.90
C ALA A 119 10.76 11.46 1.32
N VAL A 120 11.50 12.44 1.85
CA VAL A 120 11.50 13.83 1.35
C VAL A 120 12.01 13.95 -0.08
N LEU A 121 12.97 13.10 -0.49
CA LEU A 121 13.48 13.08 -1.87
C LEU A 121 12.52 12.40 -2.86
N GLY A 122 11.71 11.47 -2.39
CA GLY A 122 10.85 10.63 -3.23
C GLY A 122 9.46 11.17 -3.52
N MET A 123 8.96 12.15 -2.75
CA MET A 123 7.58 12.60 -2.87
C MET A 123 7.41 14.11 -2.69
N ASP A 124 6.61 14.72 -3.55
CA ASP A 124 6.12 16.09 -3.44
C ASP A 124 4.66 16.17 -3.94
N GLU A 125 4.01 17.33 -3.79
CA GLU A 125 2.62 17.53 -4.20
C GLU A 125 2.38 17.27 -5.69
N ARG A 126 3.39 17.47 -6.55
CA ARG A 126 3.29 17.28 -8.01
C ARG A 126 3.19 15.80 -8.39
N THR A 127 3.66 14.90 -7.52
CA THR A 127 3.64 13.46 -7.76
C THR A 127 2.37 12.77 -7.27
N VAL A 128 1.53 13.43 -6.47
CA VAL A 128 0.33 12.83 -5.87
C VAL A 128 -0.63 12.26 -6.92
N ALA A 129 -0.93 13.02 -7.97
CA ALA A 129 -1.84 12.57 -9.03
C ALA A 129 -1.28 11.35 -9.79
N LEU A 130 0.03 11.38 -10.11
CA LEU A 130 0.72 10.26 -10.75
C LEU A 130 0.73 9.02 -9.85
N GLN A 131 0.88 9.21 -8.54
CA GLN A 131 0.85 8.09 -7.59
C GLN A 131 -0.55 7.48 -7.48
N GLN A 132 -1.61 8.29 -7.55
CA GLN A 132 -2.99 7.80 -7.58
C GLN A 132 -3.25 6.96 -8.84
N GLU A 133 -2.81 7.45 -10.01
CA GLU A 133 -2.92 6.72 -11.28
C GLU A 133 -2.13 5.39 -11.22
N TYR A 134 -0.90 5.43 -10.72
CA TYR A 134 -0.07 4.23 -10.52
C TYR A 134 -0.77 3.21 -9.62
N ASN A 135 -1.31 3.63 -8.47
CA ASN A 135 -2.00 2.72 -7.54
C ASN A 135 -3.23 2.08 -8.21
N ALA A 136 -4.01 2.86 -8.97
CA ALA A 136 -5.17 2.33 -9.71
C ALA A 136 -4.77 1.29 -10.77
N LEU A 137 -3.66 1.52 -11.49
CA LEU A 137 -3.12 0.55 -12.45
C LEU A 137 -2.64 -0.73 -11.76
N VAL A 138 -1.96 -0.62 -10.62
CA VAL A 138 -1.55 -1.79 -9.81
C VAL A 138 -2.76 -2.61 -9.36
N SER A 139 -3.82 -1.95 -8.88
CA SER A 139 -5.06 -2.63 -8.48
C SER A 139 -5.75 -3.31 -9.65
N THR A 140 -5.77 -2.68 -10.83
CA THR A 140 -6.29 -3.28 -12.06
C THR A 140 -5.48 -4.53 -12.46
N TYR A 141 -4.16 -4.44 -12.44
CA TYR A 141 -3.29 -5.60 -12.70
C TYR A 141 -3.57 -6.76 -11.73
N GLN A 142 -3.69 -6.45 -10.44
CA GLN A 142 -4.02 -7.46 -9.42
C GLN A 142 -5.38 -8.13 -9.67
N GLN A 143 -6.38 -7.38 -10.13
CA GLN A 143 -7.69 -7.94 -10.49
C GLN A 143 -7.60 -8.89 -11.68
N ILE A 144 -6.90 -8.49 -12.75
CA ILE A 144 -6.73 -9.33 -13.94
C ILE A 144 -6.02 -10.63 -13.55
N TYR A 145 -4.91 -10.53 -12.82
CA TYR A 145 -4.11 -11.71 -12.43
C TYR A 145 -4.82 -12.58 -11.39
N GLY A 146 -5.31 -11.98 -10.31
CA GLY A 146 -5.94 -12.71 -9.20
C GLY A 146 -7.33 -13.25 -9.54
N GLY A 147 -8.06 -12.55 -10.44
CA GLY A 147 -9.36 -12.97 -10.94
C GLY A 147 -9.31 -13.96 -12.10
N ALA A 148 -8.11 -14.30 -12.58
CA ALA A 148 -7.93 -15.16 -13.76
C ALA A 148 -8.58 -16.54 -13.57
N LEU A 149 -9.53 -16.85 -14.43
CA LEU A 149 -10.14 -18.16 -14.58
C LEU A 149 -9.94 -18.65 -16.00
N VAL A 150 -9.30 -19.80 -16.13
CA VAL A 150 -8.95 -20.43 -17.41
C VAL A 150 -9.74 -21.72 -17.53
N GLU A 151 -10.41 -21.90 -18.67
CA GLU A 151 -11.05 -23.19 -18.97
C GLU A 151 -9.98 -24.20 -19.36
N PHE A 152 -9.84 -25.28 -18.58
CA PHE A 152 -8.90 -26.34 -18.86
C PHE A 152 -9.47 -27.69 -18.40
N ASP A 153 -9.45 -28.67 -19.28
CA ASP A 153 -9.96 -30.04 -19.03
C ASP A 153 -11.43 -30.02 -18.50
N GLY A 154 -12.28 -29.17 -19.11
CA GLY A 154 -13.69 -29.00 -18.73
C GLY A 154 -13.94 -28.35 -17.38
N ARG A 155 -12.95 -27.66 -16.80
CA ARG A 155 -13.02 -26.97 -15.51
C ARG A 155 -12.55 -25.53 -15.63
N GLN A 156 -13.10 -24.69 -14.76
CA GLN A 156 -12.57 -23.32 -14.55
C GLN A 156 -11.48 -23.39 -13.47
N LEU A 157 -10.25 -23.11 -13.85
CA LEU A 157 -9.08 -23.17 -12.97
C LEU A 157 -8.44 -21.78 -12.85
N THR A 158 -7.96 -21.46 -11.67
CA THR A 158 -7.09 -20.29 -11.47
C THR A 158 -5.69 -20.56 -12.04
N ILE A 159 -4.91 -19.52 -12.31
CA ILE A 159 -3.52 -19.66 -12.81
C ILE A 159 -2.67 -20.60 -11.91
N PRO A 160 -2.68 -20.46 -10.57
CA PRO A 160 -1.97 -21.41 -9.70
C PRO A 160 -2.46 -22.87 -9.83
N GLN A 161 -3.74 -23.09 -10.07
CA GLN A 161 -4.31 -24.45 -10.24
C GLN A 161 -3.89 -25.12 -11.54
N LEU A 162 -3.38 -24.37 -12.53
CA LEU A 162 -2.74 -24.94 -13.73
C LEU A 162 -1.34 -25.53 -13.44
N GLY A 163 -0.71 -25.17 -12.32
CA GLY A 163 0.64 -25.62 -11.94
C GLY A 163 0.86 -27.13 -12.12
N PRO A 164 0.07 -28.02 -11.50
CA PRO A 164 0.23 -29.46 -11.64
C PRO A 164 0.14 -29.95 -13.09
N TYR A 165 -0.66 -29.31 -13.95
CA TYR A 165 -0.76 -29.67 -15.38
C TYR A 165 0.45 -29.19 -16.17
N LYS A 166 1.04 -28.04 -15.82
CA LYS A 166 2.28 -27.53 -16.40
C LYS A 166 3.50 -28.40 -16.04
N GLU A 167 3.40 -29.19 -14.98
CA GLU A 167 4.42 -30.15 -14.53
C GLU A 167 4.12 -31.59 -14.93
N SER A 168 3.04 -31.85 -15.68
CA SER A 168 2.63 -33.19 -16.11
C SER A 168 3.75 -33.92 -16.89
N THR A 169 3.90 -35.22 -16.70
CA THR A 169 4.79 -36.07 -17.48
C THR A 169 4.36 -36.16 -18.94
N ASN A 170 3.07 -35.93 -19.26
CA ASN A 170 2.56 -35.87 -20.61
C ASN A 170 2.86 -34.50 -21.26
N ALA A 171 3.66 -34.49 -22.31
CA ALA A 171 4.06 -33.28 -23.03
C ALA A 171 2.88 -32.49 -23.63
N ALA A 172 1.85 -33.22 -24.14
CA ALA A 172 0.66 -32.57 -24.71
C ALA A 172 -0.15 -31.83 -23.63
N THR A 173 -0.32 -32.43 -22.46
CA THR A 173 -0.99 -31.80 -21.29
C THR A 173 -0.23 -30.57 -20.82
N ARG A 174 1.11 -30.65 -20.70
CA ARG A 174 1.94 -29.49 -20.33
C ARG A 174 1.74 -28.33 -21.30
N ARG A 175 1.86 -28.62 -22.60
CA ARG A 175 1.71 -27.62 -23.64
C ARG A 175 0.33 -26.96 -23.59
N ALA A 176 -0.73 -27.75 -23.50
CA ALA A 176 -2.09 -27.25 -23.45
C ALA A 176 -2.31 -26.34 -22.22
N ALA A 177 -1.72 -26.67 -21.06
CA ALA A 177 -1.83 -25.83 -19.86
C ALA A 177 -1.12 -24.48 -20.01
N TYR A 178 0.06 -24.44 -20.66
CA TYR A 178 0.75 -23.19 -20.98
C TYR A 178 0.00 -22.36 -22.03
N GLU A 179 -0.55 -23.00 -23.06
CA GLU A 179 -1.34 -22.32 -24.09
C GLU A 179 -2.63 -21.73 -23.53
N ALA A 180 -3.29 -22.42 -22.60
CA ALA A 180 -4.49 -21.92 -21.92
C ALA A 180 -4.19 -20.68 -21.06
N GLU A 181 -3.10 -20.69 -20.28
CA GLU A 181 -2.64 -19.52 -19.51
C GLU A 181 -2.27 -18.35 -20.43
N ALA A 182 -1.47 -18.61 -21.45
CA ALA A 182 -1.05 -17.60 -22.43
C ALA A 182 -2.26 -16.96 -23.13
N GLY A 183 -3.26 -17.77 -23.49
CA GLY A 183 -4.50 -17.31 -24.12
C GLY A 183 -5.30 -16.36 -23.21
N TYR A 184 -5.32 -16.59 -21.91
CA TYR A 184 -5.95 -15.68 -20.97
C TYR A 184 -5.26 -14.31 -20.97
N PHE A 185 -3.94 -14.26 -20.84
CA PHE A 185 -3.20 -12.99 -20.83
C PHE A 185 -3.23 -12.29 -22.20
N ASP A 186 -3.22 -13.06 -23.29
CA ASP A 186 -3.35 -12.50 -24.64
C ASP A 186 -4.72 -11.83 -24.86
N ALA A 187 -5.78 -12.41 -24.30
CA ALA A 187 -7.12 -11.81 -24.31
C ALA A 187 -7.22 -10.50 -23.52
N HIS A 188 -6.38 -10.33 -22.49
CA HIS A 188 -6.32 -9.13 -21.64
C HIS A 188 -5.15 -8.20 -22.00
N ARG A 189 -4.51 -8.42 -23.15
CA ARG A 189 -3.32 -7.67 -23.56
C ARG A 189 -3.52 -6.16 -23.54
N ALA A 190 -4.66 -5.68 -24.06
CA ALA A 190 -4.95 -4.25 -24.15
C ALA A 190 -5.12 -3.57 -22.78
N GLU A 191 -5.41 -4.34 -21.73
CA GLU A 191 -5.55 -3.85 -20.35
C GLU A 191 -4.23 -3.94 -19.58
N LEU A 192 -3.29 -4.77 -20.07
CA LEU A 192 -1.99 -5.01 -19.46
C LEU A 192 -0.87 -4.16 -20.08
N ASP A 193 -1.00 -3.72 -21.32
CA ASP A 193 -0.09 -2.84 -22.06
C ASP A 193 -0.39 -1.35 -21.79
#